data_b5ac92db295c7921a9706a0c0dfc7e17
#
_entry.id   b5ac92db295c7921a9706a0c0dfc7e17
#
_cell.length_a   1.000
_cell.length_b   1.000
_cell.length_c   1.000
_cell.angle_alpha   90.00
_cell.angle_beta   90.00
_cell.angle_gamma   90.00
#
_symmetry.space_group_name_H-M   'P 1'
#
loop_
_entity.id
_entity.type
_entity.pdbx_description
1 polymer ?
#
loop_
_entity_poly.entity_id
_entity_poly.type
_entity_poly.pdbx_seq_one_letter_code
_entity_poly.pdbx_strand_id
1 'polypeptide(L)'
;MLVSKTYEIDSCDDVELGIKRESKLEFKLCFDDGKEVKALVFIIPGLGGDADENYREHLAEFVAGEFNVAVVSANYHCIGNRPQTGSTFYLDDIDKLILKASCEAIDIKLPYDVDKIQNYKQMSEIFHFVNNQIVEGKQKGDFAPNYFLNLHVSLQPIKNEYQNFGVMQAQDLLNVALYLKKHAP
;
A
#
# COMPACT_ATOMS: atom_id res chain seq x y z
N MET A 1 28.42 -5.70 15.38
CA MET A 1 27.67 -4.41 15.54
C MET A 1 26.51 -4.42 14.56
N LEU A 2 25.32 -3.94 14.96
CA LEU A 2 24.17 -3.87 14.05
C LEU A 2 24.46 -2.88 12.91
N VAL A 3 24.19 -3.34 11.70
CA VAL A 3 24.38 -2.58 10.46
C VAL A 3 23.07 -2.59 9.69
N SER A 4 22.60 -1.42 9.29
CA SER A 4 21.42 -1.25 8.44
C SER A 4 21.84 -0.57 7.13
N LYS A 5 21.48 -1.15 6.00
CA LYS A 5 21.82 -0.64 4.65
C LYS A 5 20.59 -0.66 3.76
N THR A 6 20.43 0.39 2.95
CA THR A 6 19.41 0.46 1.89
C THR A 6 20.05 0.13 0.55
N TYR A 7 19.37 -0.66 -0.23
CA TYR A 7 19.77 -1.08 -1.57
C TYR A 7 18.67 -0.75 -2.58
N GLU A 8 19.09 -0.45 -3.80
CA GLU A 8 18.21 -0.36 -4.96
C GLU A 8 18.70 -1.31 -6.05
N ILE A 9 17.80 -2.15 -6.52
CA ILE A 9 18.07 -3.10 -7.61
C ILE A 9 17.03 -2.94 -8.72
N ASP A 10 17.29 -3.53 -9.87
CA ASP A 10 16.32 -3.56 -10.96
C ASP A 10 15.11 -4.42 -10.56
N SER A 11 13.92 -3.93 -10.86
CA SER A 11 12.69 -4.71 -10.74
C SER A 11 12.60 -5.72 -11.88
N CYS A 12 11.95 -6.85 -11.64
CA CYS A 12 11.63 -7.79 -12.71
C CYS A 12 10.39 -7.31 -13.47
N ASP A 13 10.40 -7.43 -14.79
CA ASP A 13 9.23 -7.18 -15.63
C ASP A 13 8.17 -8.26 -15.39
N ASP A 14 6.91 -7.91 -15.62
CA ASP A 14 5.84 -8.90 -15.72
C ASP A 14 5.87 -9.51 -17.13
N VAL A 15 6.47 -10.67 -17.23
CA VAL A 15 6.62 -11.38 -18.53
C VAL A 15 5.31 -11.99 -19.00
N GLU A 16 4.37 -12.28 -18.09
CA GLU A 16 3.07 -12.85 -18.45
C GLU A 16 2.19 -11.83 -19.16
N LEU A 17 2.13 -10.62 -18.64
CA LEU A 17 1.33 -9.53 -19.23
C LEU A 17 2.15 -8.63 -20.17
N GLY A 18 3.45 -8.87 -20.32
CA GLY A 18 4.33 -8.05 -21.15
C GLY A 18 4.50 -6.61 -20.63
N ILE A 19 4.31 -6.39 -19.31
CA ILE A 19 4.44 -5.06 -18.71
C ILE A 19 5.86 -4.84 -18.24
N LYS A 20 6.49 -3.80 -18.79
CA LYS A 20 7.81 -3.39 -18.39
C LYS A 20 7.77 -2.52 -17.16
N ARG A 21 8.59 -2.84 -16.15
CA ARG A 21 8.70 -2.04 -14.93
C ARG A 21 9.86 -1.07 -15.01
N GLU A 22 9.59 0.19 -14.73
CA GLU A 22 10.58 1.26 -14.76
C GLU A 22 11.10 1.62 -13.36
N SER A 23 10.33 1.27 -12.31
CA SER A 23 10.71 1.55 -10.93
C SER A 23 11.77 0.58 -10.43
N LYS A 24 12.73 1.09 -9.66
CA LYS A 24 13.68 0.26 -8.93
C LYS A 24 12.99 -0.43 -7.74
N LEU A 25 13.50 -1.59 -7.38
CA LEU A 25 13.13 -2.31 -6.16
C LEU A 25 14.07 -1.89 -5.03
N GLU A 26 13.55 -1.12 -4.11
CA GLU A 26 14.28 -0.69 -2.92
C GLU A 26 14.02 -1.66 -1.76
N PHE A 27 15.07 -1.99 -1.02
CA PHE A 27 14.96 -2.77 0.21
C PHE A 27 15.99 -2.37 1.26
N LYS A 28 15.68 -2.61 2.52
CA LYS A 28 16.59 -2.46 3.66
C LYS A 28 17.06 -3.82 4.13
N LEU A 29 18.33 -3.90 4.48
CA LEU A 29 18.97 -5.08 5.07
C LEU A 29 19.57 -4.69 6.41
N CYS A 30 19.16 -5.38 7.49
CA CYS A 30 19.70 -5.23 8.83
C CYS A 30 20.34 -6.54 9.29
N PHE A 31 21.58 -6.49 9.77
CA PHE A 31 22.28 -7.67 10.28
C PHE A 31 23.35 -7.26 11.31
N ASP A 32 23.84 -8.21 12.11
CA ASP A 32 24.99 -7.99 12.99
C ASP A 32 26.28 -8.47 12.28
N ASP A 33 27.17 -7.53 11.96
CA ASP A 33 28.44 -7.80 11.28
C ASP A 33 29.44 -8.62 12.12
N GLY A 34 29.21 -8.75 13.42
CA GLY A 34 29.97 -9.61 14.30
C GLY A 34 29.49 -11.05 14.38
N LYS A 35 28.43 -11.41 13.65
CA LYS A 35 27.80 -12.73 13.68
C LYS A 35 27.75 -13.36 12.29
N GLU A 36 27.88 -14.69 12.23
CA GLU A 36 27.63 -15.44 11.02
C GLU A 36 26.11 -15.44 10.72
N VAL A 37 25.71 -14.90 9.58
CA VAL A 37 24.31 -14.91 9.14
C VAL A 37 23.93 -16.30 8.64
N LYS A 38 22.98 -16.96 9.31
CA LYS A 38 22.52 -18.31 8.99
C LYS A 38 21.23 -18.36 8.18
N ALA A 39 20.45 -17.28 8.19
CA ALA A 39 19.17 -17.20 7.49
C ALA A 39 18.79 -15.76 7.15
N LEU A 40 17.87 -15.63 6.18
CA LEU A 40 17.19 -14.37 5.88
C LEU A 40 15.79 -14.39 6.48
N VAL A 41 15.41 -13.32 7.14
CA VAL A 41 14.06 -13.08 7.66
C VAL A 41 13.48 -11.88 6.92
N PHE A 42 12.32 -12.05 6.28
CA PHE A 42 11.62 -10.96 5.62
C PHE A 42 10.54 -10.39 6.54
N ILE A 43 10.59 -9.08 6.78
CA ILE A 43 9.48 -8.33 7.35
C ILE A 43 8.72 -7.72 6.18
N ILE A 44 7.55 -8.30 5.88
CA ILE A 44 6.75 -7.90 4.73
C ILE A 44 5.76 -6.84 5.16
N PRO A 45 5.85 -5.61 4.62
CA PRO A 45 4.86 -4.57 4.88
C PRO A 45 3.46 -4.97 4.40
N GLY A 46 2.43 -4.59 5.15
CA GLY A 46 1.05 -4.65 4.67
C GLY A 46 0.74 -3.53 3.68
N LEU A 47 -0.39 -3.62 2.98
CA LEU A 47 -0.87 -2.58 2.07
C LEU A 47 -0.96 -1.23 2.82
N GLY A 48 -0.38 -0.21 2.22
CA GLY A 48 -0.32 1.14 2.79
C GLY A 48 0.87 1.39 3.73
N GLY A 49 1.67 0.36 4.04
CA GLY A 49 2.93 0.50 4.74
C GLY A 49 4.14 0.62 3.78
N ASP A 50 5.33 0.77 4.30
CA ASP A 50 6.57 0.68 3.53
C ASP A 50 7.73 0.13 4.38
N ALA A 51 8.91 -0.04 3.75
CA ALA A 51 10.10 -0.57 4.42
C ALA A 51 10.70 0.39 5.47
N ASP A 52 10.26 1.65 5.49
CA ASP A 52 10.81 2.70 6.37
C ASP A 52 9.97 2.98 7.62
N GLU A 53 8.91 2.23 7.87
CA GLU A 53 8.12 2.43 9.09
C GLU A 53 8.94 2.13 10.35
N ASN A 54 8.91 3.05 11.32
CA ASN A 54 9.73 3.00 12.53
C ASN A 54 9.64 1.66 13.27
N TYR A 55 8.45 1.08 13.41
CA TYR A 55 8.31 -0.19 14.12
C TYR A 55 9.08 -1.35 13.45
N ARG A 56 9.23 -1.30 12.12
CA ARG A 56 9.98 -2.32 11.37
C ARG A 56 11.46 -2.21 11.56
N GLU A 57 11.98 -0.97 11.64
CA GLU A 57 13.38 -0.74 11.93
C GLU A 57 13.76 -1.32 13.30
N HIS A 58 12.98 -0.99 14.34
CA HIS A 58 13.19 -1.56 15.68
C HIS A 58 13.03 -3.08 15.73
N LEU A 59 12.03 -3.62 15.00
CA LEU A 59 11.86 -5.07 14.93
C LEU A 59 13.02 -5.74 14.19
N ALA A 60 13.52 -5.15 13.09
CA ALA A 60 14.65 -5.67 12.35
C ALA A 60 15.93 -5.65 13.19
N GLU A 61 16.20 -4.57 13.93
CA GLU A 61 17.34 -4.46 14.84
C GLU A 61 17.26 -5.50 15.96
N PHE A 62 16.08 -5.64 16.57
CA PHE A 62 15.87 -6.64 17.62
C PHE A 62 16.11 -8.07 17.09
N VAL A 63 15.51 -8.42 15.97
CA VAL A 63 15.64 -9.77 15.41
C VAL A 63 17.07 -10.07 14.96
N ALA A 64 17.73 -9.11 14.29
CA ALA A 64 19.12 -9.27 13.87
C ALA A 64 20.10 -9.30 15.08
N GLY A 65 19.78 -8.54 16.15
CA GLY A 65 20.57 -8.49 17.36
C GLY A 65 20.48 -9.77 18.19
N GLU A 66 19.31 -10.37 18.31
CA GLU A 66 19.08 -11.56 19.12
C GLU A 66 19.42 -12.86 18.39
N PHE A 67 19.23 -12.91 17.07
CA PHE A 67 19.39 -14.10 16.28
C PHE A 67 20.50 -13.96 15.23
N ASN A 68 21.04 -15.09 14.77
CA ASN A 68 22.07 -15.12 13.71
C ASN A 68 21.41 -15.03 12.32
N VAL A 69 20.69 -13.93 12.08
CA VAL A 69 19.92 -13.73 10.83
C VAL A 69 20.17 -12.33 10.27
N ALA A 70 19.96 -12.19 8.96
CA ALA A 70 19.79 -10.89 8.35
C ALA A 70 18.30 -10.64 8.10
N VAL A 71 17.85 -9.44 8.41
CA VAL A 71 16.44 -9.03 8.27
C VAL A 71 16.29 -8.12 7.07
N VAL A 72 15.31 -8.42 6.23
CA VAL A 72 15.02 -7.70 4.99
C VAL A 72 13.63 -7.10 5.05
N SER A 73 13.53 -5.82 4.72
CA SER A 73 12.26 -5.13 4.44
C SER A 73 12.30 -4.53 3.04
N ALA A 74 11.35 -4.87 2.18
CA ALA A 74 11.34 -4.44 0.78
C ALA A 74 10.10 -3.61 0.43
N ASN A 75 10.32 -2.59 -0.41
CA ASN A 75 9.27 -1.83 -1.07
C ASN A 75 8.87 -2.53 -2.37
N TYR A 76 8.16 -3.65 -2.22
CA TYR A 76 7.71 -4.47 -3.33
C TYR A 76 6.59 -3.82 -4.14
N HIS A 77 6.21 -4.46 -5.24
CA HIS A 77 5.16 -4.00 -6.15
C HIS A 77 3.87 -3.56 -5.44
N CYS A 78 3.37 -2.40 -5.80
CA CYS A 78 2.14 -1.79 -5.24
C CYS A 78 2.16 -1.55 -3.72
N ILE A 79 3.33 -1.38 -3.11
CA ILE A 79 3.45 -1.11 -1.67
C ILE A 79 3.81 0.34 -1.39
N GLY A 80 3.38 0.83 -0.24
CA GLY A 80 3.86 2.07 0.36
C GLY A 80 2.89 3.25 0.29
N ASN A 81 3.15 4.21 1.17
CA ASN A 81 2.42 5.48 1.30
C ASN A 81 3.20 6.67 0.77
N ARG A 82 4.48 6.49 0.50
CA ARG A 82 5.34 7.57 0.01
C ARG A 82 4.95 7.92 -1.42
N PRO A 83 5.12 9.18 -1.85
CA PRO A 83 4.81 9.59 -3.23
C PRO A 83 5.46 8.72 -4.30
N GLN A 84 6.63 8.14 -4.00
CA GLN A 84 7.37 7.27 -4.91
C GLN A 84 6.84 5.84 -4.97
N THR A 85 6.19 5.37 -3.90
CA THR A 85 5.77 3.97 -3.74
C THR A 85 4.27 3.79 -3.48
N GLY A 86 3.57 4.86 -3.17
CA GLY A 86 2.16 4.82 -2.79
C GLY A 86 1.22 4.64 -3.96
N SER A 87 0.00 4.29 -3.62
CA SER A 87 -1.14 4.28 -4.53
C SER A 87 -2.07 5.45 -4.21
N THR A 88 -2.87 5.87 -5.18
CA THR A 88 -3.91 6.86 -4.97
C THR A 88 -5.28 6.22 -5.06
N PHE A 89 -6.20 6.69 -4.23
CA PHE A 89 -7.60 6.31 -4.35
C PHE A 89 -8.30 7.16 -5.39
N TYR A 90 -9.18 6.53 -6.16
CA TYR A 90 -10.04 7.20 -7.12
C TYR A 90 -11.40 6.50 -7.20
N LEU A 91 -12.35 7.12 -7.89
CA LEU A 91 -13.64 6.49 -8.21
C LEU A 91 -13.64 6.11 -9.68
N ASP A 92 -13.74 4.83 -9.97
CA ASP A 92 -14.06 4.36 -11.32
C ASP A 92 -15.55 4.54 -11.65
N ASP A 93 -15.98 4.14 -12.83
CA ASP A 93 -17.36 4.33 -13.24
C ASP A 93 -18.34 3.50 -12.42
N ILE A 94 -17.92 2.33 -11.92
CA ILE A 94 -18.73 1.47 -11.06
C ILE A 94 -18.82 2.08 -9.67
N ASP A 95 -17.71 2.57 -9.11
CA ASP A 95 -17.68 3.25 -7.81
C ASP A 95 -18.58 4.48 -7.81
N LYS A 96 -18.55 5.28 -8.89
CA LYS A 96 -19.42 6.44 -9.09
C LYS A 96 -20.90 6.05 -9.14
N LEU A 97 -21.22 4.97 -9.85
CA LEU A 97 -22.58 4.45 -9.92
C LEU A 97 -23.08 3.99 -8.54
N ILE A 98 -22.25 3.25 -7.80
CA ILE A 98 -22.57 2.80 -6.44
C ILE A 98 -22.79 4.00 -5.51
N LEU A 99 -21.91 5.00 -5.56
CA LEU A 99 -22.06 6.21 -4.75
C LEU A 99 -23.37 6.93 -5.03
N LYS A 100 -23.73 7.14 -6.31
CA LYS A 100 -25.01 7.77 -6.69
C LYS A 100 -26.20 6.98 -6.18
N ALA A 101 -26.28 5.69 -6.50
CA ALA A 101 -27.40 4.82 -6.12
C ALA A 101 -27.53 4.70 -4.60
N SER A 102 -26.41 4.63 -3.87
CA SER A 102 -26.42 4.54 -2.43
C SER A 102 -26.91 5.84 -1.76
N CYS A 103 -26.49 7.01 -2.27
CA CYS A 103 -26.96 8.30 -1.75
C CYS A 103 -28.43 8.52 -2.08
N GLU A 104 -28.87 8.18 -3.29
CA GLU A 104 -30.27 8.27 -3.70
C GLU A 104 -31.18 7.38 -2.83
N ALA A 105 -30.75 6.16 -2.51
CA ALA A 105 -31.50 5.23 -1.66
C ALA A 105 -31.76 5.73 -0.23
N ILE A 106 -31.01 6.72 0.23
CA ILE A 106 -31.13 7.33 1.57
C ILE A 106 -31.45 8.82 1.51
N ASP A 107 -31.96 9.32 0.39
CA ASP A 107 -32.36 10.71 0.15
C ASP A 107 -31.24 11.75 0.37
N ILE A 108 -29.98 11.37 0.25
CA ILE A 108 -28.86 12.31 0.28
C ILE A 108 -28.64 12.86 -1.14
N LYS A 109 -28.90 14.16 -1.33
CA LYS A 109 -28.60 14.86 -2.59
C LYS A 109 -27.14 15.27 -2.61
N LEU A 110 -26.40 14.71 -3.57
CA LEU A 110 -25.00 15.07 -3.78
C LEU A 110 -24.84 16.53 -4.22
N PRO A 111 -23.77 17.23 -3.76
CA PRO A 111 -23.60 18.68 -4.00
C PRO A 111 -23.26 19.00 -5.47
N TYR A 112 -22.74 18.04 -6.21
CA TYR A 112 -22.43 18.16 -7.63
C TYR A 112 -22.40 16.79 -8.32
N ASP A 113 -22.26 16.82 -9.62
CA ASP A 113 -22.24 15.62 -10.46
C ASP A 113 -20.97 14.78 -10.22
N VAL A 114 -21.17 13.56 -9.73
CA VAL A 114 -20.11 12.62 -9.40
C VAL A 114 -19.26 12.21 -10.61
N ASP A 115 -19.85 12.24 -11.82
CA ASP A 115 -19.14 11.91 -13.05
C ASP A 115 -18.01 12.91 -13.36
N LYS A 116 -18.08 14.09 -12.77
CA LYS A 116 -17.05 15.14 -12.91
C LYS A 116 -15.91 15.05 -11.91
N ILE A 117 -15.92 14.05 -11.01
CA ILE A 117 -14.81 13.83 -10.09
C ILE A 117 -13.61 13.30 -10.88
N GLN A 118 -12.50 14.03 -10.81
CA GLN A 118 -11.27 13.73 -11.56
C GLN A 118 -10.04 13.53 -10.66
N ASN A 119 -10.14 13.84 -9.36
CA ASN A 119 -9.01 13.77 -8.46
C ASN A 119 -9.41 13.42 -7.03
N TYR A 120 -8.41 13.03 -6.25
CA TYR A 120 -8.55 12.62 -4.86
C TYR A 120 -9.22 13.70 -3.99
N LYS A 121 -8.92 14.98 -4.21
CA LYS A 121 -9.49 16.09 -3.42
C LYS A 121 -11.01 16.16 -3.56
N GLN A 122 -11.49 16.12 -4.81
CA GLN A 122 -12.94 16.15 -5.09
C GLN A 122 -13.64 14.91 -4.53
N MET A 123 -13.00 13.74 -4.63
CA MET A 123 -13.51 12.50 -4.02
C MET A 123 -13.61 12.64 -2.50
N SER A 124 -12.56 13.13 -1.85
CA SER A 124 -12.54 13.35 -0.41
C SER A 124 -13.60 14.35 0.06
N GLU A 125 -13.81 15.43 -0.68
CA GLU A 125 -14.85 16.43 -0.39
C GLU A 125 -16.25 15.82 -0.42
N ILE A 126 -16.54 14.98 -1.42
CA ILE A 126 -17.84 14.29 -1.53
C ILE A 126 -18.03 13.28 -0.38
N PHE A 127 -17.01 12.53 -0.03
CA PHE A 127 -17.08 11.57 1.07
C PHE A 127 -17.30 12.27 2.41
N HIS A 128 -16.61 13.37 2.65
CA HIS A 128 -16.85 14.20 3.84
C HIS A 128 -18.27 14.76 3.86
N PHE A 129 -18.77 15.23 2.72
CA PHE A 129 -20.16 15.73 2.64
C PHE A 129 -21.16 14.61 2.99
N VAL A 130 -21.06 13.44 2.35
CA VAL A 130 -21.96 12.30 2.61
C VAL A 130 -21.88 11.87 4.08
N ASN A 131 -20.68 11.76 4.64
CA ASN A 131 -20.52 11.41 6.05
C ASN A 131 -21.18 12.42 6.98
N ASN A 132 -21.06 13.72 6.70
CA ASN A 132 -21.69 14.77 7.49
C ASN A 132 -23.22 14.66 7.43
N GLN A 133 -23.80 14.39 6.24
CA GLN A 133 -25.26 14.19 6.10
C GLN A 133 -25.74 12.96 6.92
N ILE A 134 -24.96 11.89 6.93
CA ILE A 134 -25.26 10.71 7.76
C ILE A 134 -25.18 11.05 9.26
N VAL A 135 -24.17 11.79 9.69
CA VAL A 135 -24.03 12.23 11.10
C VAL A 135 -25.21 13.12 11.52
N GLU A 136 -25.60 14.07 10.68
CA GLU A 136 -26.79 14.91 10.94
C GLU A 136 -28.09 14.08 10.99
N GLY A 137 -28.26 13.12 10.08
CA GLY A 137 -29.40 12.22 10.08
C GLY A 137 -29.48 11.35 11.35
N LYS A 138 -28.33 10.88 11.85
CA LYS A 138 -28.29 10.18 13.15
C LYS A 138 -28.73 11.07 14.31
N GLN A 139 -28.32 12.33 14.32
CA GLN A 139 -28.71 13.28 15.37
C GLN A 139 -30.21 13.62 15.31
N LYS A 140 -30.82 13.63 14.14
CA LYS A 140 -32.26 13.85 13.92
C LYS A 140 -33.11 12.59 14.17
N GLY A 141 -32.46 11.39 14.23
CA GLY A 141 -33.15 10.12 14.35
C GLY A 141 -33.59 9.49 13.02
N ASP A 142 -33.19 10.07 11.90
CA ASP A 142 -33.46 9.56 10.55
C ASP A 142 -32.67 8.26 10.26
N PHE A 143 -31.49 8.14 10.87
CA PHE A 143 -30.63 6.94 10.79
C PHE A 143 -30.38 6.34 12.18
N ALA A 144 -30.22 5.02 12.23
CA ALA A 144 -29.81 4.33 13.45
C ALA A 144 -28.40 4.82 13.90
N PRO A 145 -28.09 4.85 15.20
CA PRO A 145 -26.80 5.31 15.70
C PRO A 145 -25.59 4.57 15.12
N ASN A 146 -25.75 3.28 14.81
CA ASN A 146 -24.74 2.42 14.20
C ASN A 146 -24.82 2.34 12.67
N TYR A 147 -25.67 3.16 12.02
CA TYR A 147 -25.77 3.18 10.57
C TYR A 147 -24.45 3.67 9.94
N PHE A 148 -24.05 3.06 8.88
CA PHE A 148 -22.93 3.50 8.02
C PHE A 148 -23.22 3.13 6.56
N LEU A 149 -22.67 3.91 5.66
CA LEU A 149 -22.78 3.68 4.23
C LEU A 149 -21.46 3.07 3.73
N ASN A 150 -21.54 1.89 3.15
CA ASN A 150 -20.39 1.28 2.47
C ASN A 150 -20.22 1.93 1.10
N LEU A 151 -19.12 2.62 0.92
CA LEU A 151 -18.71 3.17 -0.36
C LEU A 151 -17.47 2.42 -0.86
N HIS A 152 -17.41 2.25 -2.15
CA HIS A 152 -16.29 1.62 -2.82
C HIS A 152 -15.34 2.67 -3.36
N VAL A 153 -14.05 2.36 -3.36
CA VAL A 153 -13.00 3.14 -4.00
C VAL A 153 -12.03 2.19 -4.69
N SER A 154 -11.56 2.60 -5.84
CA SER A 154 -10.52 1.90 -6.57
C SER A 154 -9.14 2.44 -6.22
N LEU A 155 -8.12 1.61 -6.34
CA LEU A 155 -6.73 1.97 -6.14
C LEU A 155 -6.06 2.15 -7.49
N GLN A 156 -5.48 3.33 -7.71
CA GLN A 156 -4.61 3.57 -8.86
C GLN A 156 -3.16 3.47 -8.40
N PRO A 157 -2.43 2.44 -8.85
CA PRO A 157 -1.02 2.33 -8.53
C PRO A 157 -0.21 3.46 -9.18
N ILE A 158 0.87 3.87 -8.53
CA ILE A 158 1.88 4.73 -9.14
C ILE A 158 3.07 3.91 -9.63
N LYS A 159 4.00 4.53 -10.31
CA LYS A 159 5.18 3.89 -10.91
C LYS A 159 4.85 2.86 -12.01
N ASN A 160 3.78 3.07 -12.76
CA ASN A 160 3.33 2.10 -13.78
C ASN A 160 3.11 0.68 -13.21
N GLU A 161 2.70 0.61 -11.96
CA GLU A 161 2.37 -0.64 -11.28
C GLU A 161 0.86 -0.85 -11.31
N TYR A 162 0.42 -2.08 -11.43
CA TYR A 162 -0.98 -2.48 -11.43
C TYR A 162 -1.22 -3.50 -10.33
N GLN A 163 -2.46 -3.62 -9.90
CA GLN A 163 -2.80 -4.64 -8.91
C GLN A 163 -2.78 -6.02 -9.52
N ASN A 164 -2.07 -6.92 -8.88
CA ASN A 164 -2.15 -8.35 -9.13
C ASN A 164 -2.32 -9.10 -7.81
N PHE A 165 -2.67 -10.36 -7.89
CA PHE A 165 -3.01 -11.18 -6.72
C PHE A 165 -1.80 -11.73 -5.96
N GLY A 166 -0.75 -10.95 -5.82
CA GLY A 166 0.43 -11.28 -5.04
C GLY A 166 1.58 -11.86 -5.82
N VAL A 167 1.45 -12.09 -7.13
CA VAL A 167 2.49 -12.70 -7.97
C VAL A 167 3.72 -11.79 -8.06
N MET A 168 3.52 -10.52 -8.43
CA MET A 168 4.64 -9.57 -8.56
C MET A 168 5.28 -9.23 -7.23
N GLN A 169 4.49 -9.18 -6.15
CA GLN A 169 5.00 -9.00 -4.78
C GLN A 169 5.93 -10.15 -4.40
N ALA A 170 5.51 -11.39 -4.63
CA ALA A 170 6.33 -12.57 -4.37
C ALA A 170 7.59 -12.60 -5.24
N GLN A 171 7.48 -12.23 -6.51
CA GLN A 171 8.61 -12.13 -7.43
C GLN A 171 9.66 -11.11 -6.96
N ASP A 172 9.22 -9.95 -6.47
CA ASP A 172 10.12 -8.93 -5.93
C ASP A 172 10.89 -9.45 -4.69
N LEU A 173 10.19 -10.11 -3.76
CA LEU A 173 10.85 -10.70 -2.59
C LEU A 173 11.86 -11.79 -2.98
N LEU A 174 11.53 -12.62 -3.97
CA LEU A 174 12.48 -13.61 -4.51
C LEU A 174 13.66 -12.95 -5.22
N ASN A 175 13.44 -11.84 -5.93
CA ASN A 175 14.51 -11.08 -6.58
C ASN A 175 15.50 -10.53 -5.53
N VAL A 176 14.99 -9.97 -4.43
CA VAL A 176 15.84 -9.55 -3.30
C VAL A 176 16.61 -10.72 -2.70
N ALA A 177 15.97 -11.88 -2.48
CA ALA A 177 16.63 -13.06 -1.96
C ALA A 177 17.76 -13.55 -2.88
N LEU A 178 17.52 -13.57 -4.20
CA LEU A 178 18.52 -13.94 -5.20
C LEU A 178 19.67 -12.94 -5.28
N TYR A 179 19.37 -11.65 -5.19
CA TYR A 179 20.40 -10.62 -5.13
C TYR A 179 21.29 -10.81 -3.92
N LEU A 180 20.74 -10.98 -2.73
CA LEU A 180 21.49 -11.17 -1.50
C LEU A 180 22.30 -12.48 -1.53
N LYS A 181 21.77 -13.55 -2.10
CA LYS A 181 22.53 -14.80 -2.29
C LYS A 181 23.80 -14.61 -3.13
N LYS A 182 23.80 -13.68 -4.08
CA LYS A 182 24.93 -13.41 -4.98
C LYS A 182 25.89 -12.35 -4.44
N HIS A 183 25.38 -11.44 -3.62
CA HIS A 183 26.06 -10.21 -3.20
C HIS A 183 26.03 -10.00 -1.69
N ALA A 184 25.79 -11.07 -0.91
CA ALA A 184 25.80 -10.98 0.55
C ALA A 184 27.13 -10.41 1.04
N PRO A 185 27.11 -9.48 2.01
CA PRO A 185 28.32 -8.94 2.63
C PRO A 185 29.08 -10.01 3.39
#